data_6ec9b894e7e2f20483926b3fa1f27179
#
_entry.id   6ec9b894e7e2f20483926b3fa1f27179
#
_cell.length_a   1.000
_cell.length_b   1.000
_cell.length_c   1.000
_cell.angle_alpha   90.00
_cell.angle_beta   90.00
_cell.angle_gamma   90.00
#
_symmetry.space_group_name_H-M   'P 1'
#
loop_
_entity.id
_entity.type
_entity.pdbx_description
1 polymer ?
#
loop_
_entity_poly.entity_id
_entity_poly.type
_entity_poly.pdbx_seq_one_letter_code
_entity_poly.pdbx_strand_id
1 'polypeptide(L)'
;MLTLDSWRLPFQFRLPSTRLLARTLYAAGLLLGLLISGAQADGSKNTREFQLAAAFQLPQLPQVPGLPSLTGPSADWRQFDSFFTFVVKRFGDDVPANLKDPLGDAFLDSRYELTSAIAPGKGGNPVPELFINGWKRLSPIMNQALPALPQQTASLYSSFIGAADKLALIGGAGLNLTPDALKGMAKLIAPSSTADPLAYSTNVDSGLRSLLGFGAPLPIPGRQSRLDQRFLPERDFSFWFGRSALAAEPAASNVNQMLPDPKDLQRYLTAVRSLLVELSDKIAIKSKLSDENKPLYRQIVFTAAWQESCWRQWIKKGTPVTSTTGDVGLMQVNRNTWRSVYDLKGLNGDIQYNGNAGGEILLYYLTKHAIRKNEDKQAGGNLARATYSAYNGGPSAVGRYRGVRQSPTWKKVDEAFWEKFQVVSAGNEMAVKSCYEK
;
A
#
# COMPACT_ATOMS: atom_id res chain seq x y z
N MET A 1 11.25 -7.91 -31.10
CA MET A 1 10.07 -7.09 -30.79
C MET A 1 9.20 -7.95 -29.87
N LEU A 2 9.50 -7.98 -28.55
CA LEU A 2 8.78 -8.77 -27.58
C LEU A 2 7.65 -7.90 -27.04
N THR A 3 6.44 -8.27 -27.34
CA THR A 3 5.24 -7.65 -26.81
C THR A 3 5.14 -7.97 -25.33
N LEU A 4 4.98 -6.94 -24.50
CA LEU A 4 4.83 -6.98 -23.04
C LEU A 4 3.53 -7.68 -22.56
N ASP A 5 2.79 -8.34 -23.46
CA ASP A 5 1.49 -8.96 -23.20
C ASP A 5 1.55 -10.24 -22.33
N SER A 6 2.72 -10.81 -22.08
CA SER A 6 2.84 -12.03 -21.27
C SER A 6 2.85 -11.79 -19.75
N TRP A 7 2.80 -10.53 -19.30
CA TRP A 7 2.77 -10.14 -17.88
C TRP A 7 1.41 -9.62 -17.41
N ARG A 8 0.34 -9.97 -18.11
CA ARG A 8 -1.00 -9.71 -17.62
C ARG A 8 -1.26 -10.58 -16.38
N LEU A 9 -1.10 -10.00 -15.21
CA LEU A 9 -1.66 -10.53 -13.98
C LEU A 9 -3.18 -10.34 -14.06
N PRO A 10 -3.99 -11.41 -14.18
CA PRO A 10 -5.43 -11.27 -14.11
C PRO A 10 -5.83 -11.11 -12.65
N PHE A 11 -6.03 -9.88 -12.19
CA PHE A 11 -6.78 -9.62 -10.96
C PHE A 11 -8.24 -9.98 -11.19
N GLN A 12 -8.59 -11.23 -11.03
CA GLN A 12 -9.98 -11.65 -10.89
C GLN A 12 -10.20 -12.14 -9.45
N PHE A 13 -10.71 -11.26 -8.61
CA PHE A 13 -11.34 -11.66 -7.36
C PHE A 13 -12.63 -12.41 -7.70
N ARG A 14 -12.64 -13.74 -7.53
CA ARG A 14 -13.89 -14.48 -7.38
C ARG A 14 -14.37 -14.31 -5.94
N LEU A 15 -15.54 -13.72 -5.79
CA LEU A 15 -16.31 -13.69 -4.55
C LEU A 15 -16.47 -15.11 -4.00
N PRO A 16 -16.37 -15.31 -2.67
CA PRO A 16 -16.66 -16.61 -2.07
C PRO A 16 -18.12 -17.00 -2.35
N SER A 17 -18.29 -18.28 -2.63
CA SER A 17 -19.54 -18.93 -3.07
C SER A 17 -20.76 -18.56 -2.23
N THR A 18 -21.86 -18.37 -2.90
CA THR A 18 -23.25 -18.08 -2.50
C THR A 18 -23.84 -18.96 -1.37
N ARG A 19 -23.09 -19.85 -0.74
CA ARG A 19 -23.57 -20.75 0.33
C ARG A 19 -23.66 -20.12 1.72
N LEU A 20 -23.02 -18.97 1.97
CA LEU A 20 -23.10 -18.28 3.26
C LEU A 20 -24.29 -17.30 3.33
N LEU A 21 -24.72 -16.76 2.20
CA LEU A 21 -25.89 -15.87 2.09
C LEU A 21 -27.21 -16.62 2.26
N ALA A 22 -27.25 -17.92 1.94
CA ALA A 22 -28.47 -18.73 2.06
C ALA A 22 -28.87 -19.04 3.53
N ARG A 23 -27.94 -19.01 4.47
CA ARG A 23 -28.23 -19.30 5.87
C ARG A 23 -28.79 -18.11 6.66
N THR A 24 -28.46 -16.88 6.26
CA THR A 24 -28.99 -15.66 6.89
C THR A 24 -30.37 -15.29 6.36
N LEU A 25 -30.69 -15.65 5.14
CA LEU A 25 -32.04 -15.44 4.54
C LEU A 25 -33.07 -16.47 5.03
N TYR A 26 -32.63 -17.67 5.48
CA TYR A 26 -33.54 -18.69 6.05
C TYR A 26 -34.06 -18.34 7.44
N ALA A 27 -33.29 -17.57 8.23
CA ALA A 27 -33.69 -17.09 9.56
C ALA A 27 -34.67 -15.92 9.51
N ALA A 28 -34.60 -15.09 8.47
CA ALA A 28 -35.56 -13.99 8.25
C ALA A 28 -36.87 -14.45 7.62
N GLY A 29 -36.85 -15.54 6.84
CA GLY A 29 -38.05 -16.11 6.20
C GLY A 29 -38.98 -16.85 7.16
N LEU A 30 -38.46 -17.40 8.27
CA LEU A 30 -39.26 -18.14 9.27
C LEU A 30 -40.02 -17.22 10.25
N LEU A 31 -39.64 -15.97 10.40
CA LEU A 31 -40.36 -14.98 11.19
C LEU A 31 -41.49 -14.29 10.45
N LEU A 32 -41.49 -14.32 9.10
CA LEU A 32 -42.58 -13.78 8.28
C LEU A 32 -43.67 -14.80 7.96
N GLY A 33 -43.39 -16.10 8.12
CA GLY A 33 -44.35 -17.21 7.86
C GLY A 33 -45.38 -17.41 8.94
N LEU A 34 -45.25 -16.83 10.11
CA LEU A 34 -46.15 -17.00 11.28
C LEU A 34 -47.23 -15.93 11.43
N LEU A 35 -47.26 -14.94 10.53
CA LEU A 35 -48.22 -13.84 10.57
C LEU A 35 -49.29 -13.88 9.44
N ILE A 36 -49.28 -14.93 8.58
CA ILE A 36 -50.24 -15.05 7.46
C ILE A 36 -51.10 -16.34 7.54
N SER A 37 -51.47 -16.75 8.73
CA SER A 37 -52.49 -17.81 8.87
C SER A 37 -53.75 -17.24 9.52
N GLY A 38 -54.53 -16.51 8.77
CA GLY A 38 -55.82 -16.04 9.28
C GLY A 38 -56.50 -15.01 8.41
N ALA A 39 -56.83 -15.36 7.15
CA ALA A 39 -57.95 -14.73 6.45
C ALA A 39 -58.39 -15.63 5.27
N GLN A 40 -59.59 -16.13 5.38
CA GLN A 40 -60.30 -16.96 4.42
C GLN A 40 -60.67 -16.19 3.15
N ALA A 41 -60.79 -16.93 2.07
CA ALA A 41 -61.08 -16.52 0.72
C ALA A 41 -62.42 -15.78 0.52
N ASP A 42 -62.40 -14.78 -0.33
CA ASP A 42 -63.54 -14.53 -1.23
C ASP A 42 -63.01 -14.05 -2.60
N GLY A 43 -63.60 -14.60 -3.63
CA GLY A 43 -63.14 -14.46 -5.00
C GLY A 43 -63.76 -13.22 -5.69
N SER A 44 -62.90 -12.41 -6.26
CA SER A 44 -63.27 -11.51 -7.35
C SER A 44 -62.04 -11.15 -8.18
N LYS A 45 -62.14 -11.45 -9.48
CA LYS A 45 -61.17 -11.11 -10.52
C LYS A 45 -61.02 -9.60 -10.61
N ASN A 46 -59.82 -9.06 -10.31
CA ASN A 46 -59.36 -7.81 -10.89
C ASN A 46 -57.86 -7.82 -10.94
N THR A 47 -57.33 -7.86 -12.15
CA THR A 47 -55.92 -7.58 -12.48
C THR A 47 -55.52 -6.21 -11.98
N ARG A 48 -54.93 -6.16 -10.80
CA ARG A 48 -54.13 -5.02 -10.34
C ARG A 48 -52.68 -5.45 -10.49
N GLU A 49 -52.03 -4.86 -11.48
CA GLU A 49 -50.58 -4.74 -11.48
C GLU A 49 -50.16 -4.26 -10.07
N PHE A 50 -49.50 -5.14 -9.34
CA PHE A 50 -48.87 -4.77 -8.09
C PHE A 50 -47.75 -3.79 -8.43
N GLN A 51 -48.03 -2.51 -8.32
CA GLN A 51 -47.04 -1.49 -8.11
C GLN A 51 -46.37 -1.76 -6.74
N LEU A 52 -45.42 -2.68 -6.74
CA LEU A 52 -44.46 -2.88 -5.62
C LEU A 52 -43.38 -1.78 -5.55
N ALA A 53 -43.70 -0.61 -6.12
CA ALA A 53 -42.80 0.55 -6.14
C ALA A 53 -43.11 1.62 -5.07
N ALA A 54 -43.98 1.33 -4.12
CA ALA A 54 -44.34 2.33 -3.12
C ALA A 54 -44.47 1.68 -1.74
N ALA A 55 -43.40 1.47 -1.03
CA ALA A 55 -43.33 1.49 0.43
C ALA A 55 -42.01 0.93 1.04
N PHE A 56 -40.91 0.89 0.33
CA PHE A 56 -39.62 1.01 1.03
C PHE A 56 -39.19 2.48 0.98
N GLN A 57 -39.91 3.33 1.68
CA GLN A 57 -39.27 4.50 2.27
C GLN A 57 -38.21 3.93 3.20
N LEU A 58 -36.95 3.91 2.72
CA LEU A 58 -35.80 3.74 3.61
C LEU A 58 -36.07 4.66 4.81
N PRO A 59 -36.08 4.12 6.05
CA PRO A 59 -36.24 4.96 7.21
C PRO A 59 -35.27 6.11 7.05
N GLN A 60 -35.77 7.34 7.11
CA GLN A 60 -34.91 8.53 7.03
C GLN A 60 -33.83 8.31 8.09
N LEU A 61 -32.60 8.10 7.63
CA LEU A 61 -31.46 7.88 8.50
C LEU A 61 -31.49 9.00 9.54
N PRO A 62 -31.48 8.65 10.85
CA PRO A 62 -31.46 9.65 11.86
C PRO A 62 -30.29 10.58 11.54
N GLN A 63 -30.55 11.87 11.37
CA GLN A 63 -29.49 12.84 11.13
C GLN A 63 -28.53 12.71 12.30
N VAL A 64 -27.35 12.21 12.04
CA VAL A 64 -26.28 12.17 13.03
C VAL A 64 -25.95 13.63 13.30
N PRO A 65 -26.13 14.15 14.52
CA PRO A 65 -25.81 15.53 14.81
C PRO A 65 -24.39 15.84 14.34
N GLY A 66 -24.22 16.81 13.44
CA GLY A 66 -22.93 17.20 12.90
C GLY A 66 -22.49 16.54 11.59
N LEU A 67 -23.20 15.53 11.05
CA LEU A 67 -22.92 15.03 9.70
C LEU A 67 -23.80 15.74 8.67
N PRO A 68 -23.20 16.32 7.61
CA PRO A 68 -23.94 16.86 6.47
C PRO A 68 -24.70 15.74 5.73
N SER A 69 -25.70 16.16 4.94
CA SER A 69 -26.52 15.26 4.13
C SER A 69 -25.67 14.29 3.29
N LEU A 70 -26.05 13.02 3.28
CA LEU A 70 -25.51 12.01 2.37
C LEU A 70 -26.09 12.12 0.95
N THR A 71 -26.90 13.16 0.68
CA THR A 71 -27.47 13.46 -0.63
C THR A 71 -26.47 14.29 -1.45
N GLY A 72 -26.22 13.87 -2.71
CA GLY A 72 -25.28 14.54 -3.59
C GLY A 72 -24.37 13.56 -4.34
N PRO A 73 -23.41 14.07 -5.16
CA PRO A 73 -22.47 13.22 -5.84
C PRO A 73 -21.54 12.52 -4.85
N SER A 74 -21.24 11.26 -5.13
CA SER A 74 -20.27 10.48 -4.34
C SER A 74 -18.88 11.08 -4.42
N ALA A 75 -18.13 11.02 -3.33
CA ALA A 75 -16.69 11.31 -3.34
C ALA A 75 -15.95 10.36 -4.27
N ASP A 76 -14.92 10.88 -4.92
CA ASP A 76 -14.00 10.04 -5.68
C ASP A 76 -12.92 9.42 -4.77
N TRP A 77 -12.15 8.47 -5.32
CA TRP A 77 -11.11 7.78 -4.55
C TRP A 77 -9.98 8.70 -4.07
N ARG A 78 -9.69 9.83 -4.77
CA ARG A 78 -8.65 10.78 -4.35
C ARG A 78 -9.10 11.57 -3.13
N GLN A 79 -10.37 11.98 -3.12
CA GLN A 79 -10.98 12.66 -1.98
C GLN A 79 -11.02 11.73 -0.77
N PHE A 80 -11.38 10.47 -0.97
CA PHE A 80 -11.37 9.47 0.09
C PHE A 80 -9.94 9.21 0.63
N ASP A 81 -8.95 9.01 -0.23
CA ASP A 81 -7.55 8.77 0.19
C ASP A 81 -6.98 9.99 0.94
N SER A 82 -7.34 11.21 0.52
CA SER A 82 -6.95 12.43 1.23
C SER A 82 -7.59 12.51 2.61
N PHE A 83 -8.89 12.27 2.69
CA PHE A 83 -9.62 12.19 3.96
C PHE A 83 -9.02 11.13 4.89
N PHE A 84 -8.81 9.91 4.39
CA PHE A 84 -8.26 8.83 5.20
C PHE A 84 -6.84 9.15 5.69
N THR A 85 -6.02 9.75 4.82
CA THR A 85 -4.69 10.25 5.20
C THR A 85 -4.76 11.33 6.27
N PHE A 86 -5.71 12.27 6.15
CA PHE A 86 -5.94 13.31 7.15
C PHE A 86 -6.31 12.72 8.52
N VAL A 87 -7.26 11.78 8.55
CA VAL A 87 -7.70 11.10 9.79
C VAL A 87 -6.53 10.37 10.45
N VAL A 88 -5.78 9.56 9.66
CA VAL A 88 -4.66 8.77 10.18
C VAL A 88 -3.54 9.66 10.71
N LYS A 89 -3.20 10.75 10.03
CA LYS A 89 -2.19 11.71 10.51
C LYS A 89 -2.64 12.38 11.80
N ARG A 90 -3.87 12.93 11.81
CA ARG A 90 -4.41 13.62 12.97
C ARG A 90 -4.46 12.72 14.21
N PHE A 91 -4.86 11.47 14.03
CA PHE A 91 -4.84 10.48 15.10
C PHE A 91 -3.42 10.06 15.47
N GLY A 92 -2.51 9.96 14.49
CA GLY A 92 -1.12 9.62 14.68
C GLY A 92 -0.33 10.62 15.55
N ASP A 93 -0.76 11.88 15.59
CA ASP A 93 -0.19 12.89 16.47
C ASP A 93 -0.50 12.62 17.96
N ASP A 94 -1.68 12.06 18.24
CA ASP A 94 -2.20 11.85 19.60
C ASP A 94 -2.03 10.39 20.09
N VAL A 95 -1.89 9.43 19.20
CA VAL A 95 -1.89 8.00 19.52
C VAL A 95 -0.68 7.58 20.38
N PRO A 96 -0.85 6.71 21.41
CA PRO A 96 0.24 6.14 22.18
C PRO A 96 1.28 5.43 21.29
N ALA A 97 2.55 5.49 21.71
CA ALA A 97 3.68 4.99 20.91
C ALA A 97 3.53 3.52 20.49
N ASN A 98 2.97 2.67 21.35
CA ASN A 98 2.74 1.24 21.08
C ASN A 98 1.67 0.97 20.01
N LEU A 99 0.84 1.97 19.67
CA LEU A 99 -0.20 1.86 18.64
C LEU A 99 0.20 2.53 17.31
N LYS A 100 1.36 3.21 17.24
CA LYS A 100 1.83 3.85 15.99
C LYS A 100 2.09 2.84 14.88
N ASP A 101 2.76 1.72 15.18
CA ASP A 101 3.01 0.69 14.17
C ASP A 101 1.69 0.04 13.68
N PRO A 102 0.74 -0.41 14.56
CA PRO A 102 -0.57 -0.85 14.10
C PRO A 102 -1.33 0.17 13.26
N LEU A 103 -1.26 1.46 13.60
CA LEU A 103 -1.88 2.53 12.83
C LEU A 103 -1.27 2.65 11.44
N GLY A 104 0.07 2.61 11.34
CA GLY A 104 0.80 2.61 10.08
C GLY A 104 0.44 1.39 9.20
N ASP A 105 0.31 0.22 9.81
CA ASP A 105 -0.09 -1.02 9.14
C ASP A 105 -1.51 -0.90 8.57
N ALA A 106 -2.47 -0.43 9.36
CA ALA A 106 -3.85 -0.22 8.93
C ALA A 106 -3.94 0.78 7.76
N PHE A 107 -3.13 1.83 7.82
CA PHE A 107 -3.02 2.82 6.75
C PHE A 107 -2.46 2.23 5.45
N LEU A 108 -1.35 1.51 5.54
CA LEU A 108 -0.72 0.89 4.36
C LEU A 108 -1.63 -0.19 3.75
N ASP A 109 -2.19 -1.10 4.55
CA ASP A 109 -3.13 -2.11 4.04
C ASP A 109 -4.33 -1.49 3.31
N SER A 110 -4.84 -0.36 3.81
CA SER A 110 -5.92 0.38 3.14
C SER A 110 -5.48 0.99 1.82
N ARG A 111 -4.22 1.45 1.71
CA ARG A 111 -3.66 1.96 0.45
C ARG A 111 -3.34 0.86 -0.57
N TYR A 112 -2.89 -0.31 -0.13
CA TYR A 112 -2.74 -1.47 -1.02
C TYR A 112 -4.10 -1.91 -1.58
N GLU A 113 -5.13 -1.93 -0.74
CA GLU A 113 -6.50 -2.22 -1.18
C GLU A 113 -7.03 -1.17 -2.17
N LEU A 114 -6.84 0.13 -1.86
CA LEU A 114 -7.19 1.23 -2.76
C LEU A 114 -6.55 1.04 -4.14
N THR A 115 -5.24 0.78 -4.20
CA THR A 115 -4.51 0.59 -5.45
C THR A 115 -5.11 -0.56 -6.26
N SER A 116 -5.47 -1.65 -5.60
CA SER A 116 -6.15 -2.79 -6.24
C SER A 116 -7.55 -2.44 -6.73
N ALA A 117 -8.28 -1.63 -5.97
CA ALA A 117 -9.67 -1.26 -6.29
C ALA A 117 -9.78 -0.27 -7.46
N ILE A 118 -8.76 0.58 -7.65
CA ILE A 118 -8.71 1.56 -8.77
C ILE A 118 -7.94 1.05 -10.00
N ALA A 119 -7.53 -0.22 -10.01
CA ALA A 119 -6.83 -0.81 -11.14
C ALA A 119 -7.70 -0.75 -12.42
N PRO A 120 -7.09 -0.57 -13.62
CA PRO A 120 -7.84 -0.55 -14.87
C PRO A 120 -8.73 -1.78 -15.06
N GLY A 121 -9.93 -1.57 -15.56
CA GLY A 121 -10.93 -2.65 -15.75
C GLY A 121 -11.78 -2.94 -14.51
N LYS A 122 -11.56 -2.27 -13.39
CA LYS A 122 -12.48 -2.26 -12.26
C LYS A 122 -13.57 -1.22 -12.48
N GLY A 123 -14.84 -1.64 -12.37
CA GLY A 123 -15.99 -0.76 -12.53
C GLY A 123 -16.54 -0.28 -11.18
N GLY A 124 -17.37 0.76 -11.23
CA GLY A 124 -18.06 1.29 -10.05
C GLY A 124 -17.23 2.25 -9.19
N ASN A 125 -17.88 2.79 -8.17
CA ASN A 125 -17.21 3.63 -7.17
C ASN A 125 -16.73 2.75 -5.99
N PRO A 126 -15.40 2.60 -5.77
CA PRO A 126 -14.88 1.74 -4.71
C PRO A 126 -14.95 2.38 -3.31
N VAL A 127 -15.26 3.68 -3.21
CA VAL A 127 -15.17 4.46 -1.96
C VAL A 127 -15.98 3.87 -0.80
N PRO A 128 -17.23 3.41 -0.98
CA PRO A 128 -17.99 2.81 0.12
C PRO A 128 -17.31 1.57 0.71
N GLU A 129 -16.81 0.68 -0.13
CA GLU A 129 -16.12 -0.54 0.33
C GLU A 129 -14.77 -0.22 0.98
N LEU A 130 -14.00 0.69 0.39
CA LEU A 130 -12.73 1.17 0.95
C LEU A 130 -12.92 1.84 2.31
N PHE A 131 -14.00 2.62 2.50
CA PHE A 131 -14.33 3.20 3.79
C PHE A 131 -14.61 2.12 4.83
N ILE A 132 -15.49 1.17 4.52
CA ILE A 132 -15.88 0.09 5.43
C ILE A 132 -14.66 -0.74 5.84
N ASN A 133 -13.83 -1.12 4.89
CA ASN A 133 -12.66 -1.95 5.15
C ASN A 133 -11.56 -1.17 5.88
N GLY A 134 -11.32 0.09 5.49
CA GLY A 134 -10.40 0.98 6.21
C GLY A 134 -10.85 1.22 7.64
N TRP A 135 -12.17 1.43 7.86
CA TRP A 135 -12.74 1.60 9.18
C TRP A 135 -12.60 0.35 10.05
N LYS A 136 -12.86 -0.84 9.51
CA LYS A 136 -12.65 -2.11 10.22
C LYS A 136 -11.22 -2.29 10.73
N ARG A 137 -10.22 -1.74 10.02
CA ARG A 137 -8.81 -1.77 10.45
C ARG A 137 -8.50 -0.70 11.49
N LEU A 138 -9.08 0.50 11.33
CA LEU A 138 -8.77 1.68 12.14
C LEU A 138 -9.52 1.70 13.48
N SER A 139 -10.80 1.31 13.50
CA SER A 139 -11.68 1.36 14.67
C SER A 139 -11.11 0.65 15.91
N PRO A 140 -10.57 -0.59 15.83
CA PRO A 140 -9.99 -1.24 17.00
C PRO A 140 -8.81 -0.46 17.59
N ILE A 141 -7.98 0.14 16.75
CA ILE A 141 -6.80 0.92 17.19
C ILE A 141 -7.23 2.20 17.89
N MET A 142 -8.21 2.90 17.32
CA MET A 142 -8.75 4.12 17.91
C MET A 142 -9.42 3.83 19.26
N ASN A 143 -10.26 2.80 19.35
CA ASN A 143 -10.91 2.40 20.59
C ASN A 143 -9.88 2.01 21.67
N GLN A 144 -8.82 1.30 21.32
CA GLN A 144 -7.74 0.93 22.24
C GLN A 144 -6.97 2.16 22.76
N ALA A 145 -6.87 3.23 21.97
CA ALA A 145 -6.16 4.45 22.35
C ALA A 145 -6.97 5.34 23.31
N LEU A 146 -8.32 5.36 23.19
CA LEU A 146 -9.18 6.30 23.93
C LEU A 146 -8.88 6.46 25.41
N PRO A 147 -8.65 5.35 26.19
CA PRO A 147 -8.39 5.46 27.63
C PRO A 147 -7.09 6.18 27.99
N ALA A 148 -6.15 6.25 27.05
CA ALA A 148 -4.83 6.88 27.24
C ALA A 148 -4.79 8.33 26.78
N LEU A 149 -5.85 8.83 26.14
CA LEU A 149 -5.92 10.21 25.62
C LEU A 149 -6.45 11.19 26.68
N PRO A 150 -6.05 12.48 26.60
CA PRO A 150 -6.70 13.54 27.38
C PRO A 150 -8.21 13.55 27.13
N GLN A 151 -9.02 13.82 28.15
CA GLN A 151 -10.48 13.73 28.10
C GLN A 151 -11.09 14.51 26.91
N GLN A 152 -10.61 15.74 26.64
CA GLN A 152 -11.10 16.54 25.53
C GLN A 152 -10.80 15.86 24.17
N THR A 153 -9.59 15.34 23.98
CA THR A 153 -9.18 14.64 22.76
C THR A 153 -9.97 13.34 22.61
N ALA A 154 -10.12 12.55 23.70
CA ALA A 154 -10.91 11.33 23.70
C ALA A 154 -12.37 11.58 23.31
N SER A 155 -12.98 12.69 23.76
CA SER A 155 -14.35 13.07 23.37
C SER A 155 -14.49 13.34 21.87
N LEU A 156 -13.51 14.02 21.25
CA LEU A 156 -13.50 14.25 19.79
C LEU A 156 -13.44 12.93 19.02
N TYR A 157 -12.52 12.05 19.39
CA TYR A 157 -12.40 10.73 18.73
C TYR A 157 -13.60 9.83 18.98
N SER A 158 -14.20 9.86 20.18
CA SER A 158 -15.44 9.11 20.45
C SER A 158 -16.60 9.56 19.55
N SER A 159 -16.73 10.86 19.31
CA SER A 159 -17.72 11.41 18.38
C SER A 159 -17.48 10.95 16.94
N PHE A 160 -16.21 10.96 16.52
CA PHE A 160 -15.82 10.46 15.20
C PHE A 160 -16.09 8.96 15.05
N ILE A 161 -15.68 8.14 16.04
CA ILE A 161 -15.91 6.71 16.06
C ILE A 161 -17.40 6.41 15.93
N GLY A 162 -18.24 7.06 16.73
CA GLY A 162 -19.69 6.87 16.69
C GLY A 162 -20.31 7.23 15.34
N ALA A 163 -19.79 8.27 14.65
CA ALA A 163 -20.23 8.63 13.31
C ALA A 163 -19.78 7.61 12.27
N ALA A 164 -18.50 7.17 12.32
CA ALA A 164 -17.93 6.19 11.40
C ALA A 164 -18.58 4.81 11.54
N ASP A 165 -18.86 4.36 12.78
CA ASP A 165 -19.57 3.10 13.05
C ASP A 165 -20.96 3.10 12.43
N LYS A 166 -21.71 4.20 12.58
CA LYS A 166 -23.04 4.34 11.97
C LYS A 166 -22.97 4.27 10.45
N LEU A 167 -22.00 4.95 9.82
CA LEU A 167 -21.79 4.89 8.37
C LEU A 167 -21.40 3.48 7.92
N ALA A 168 -20.55 2.79 8.66
CA ALA A 168 -20.15 1.43 8.37
C ALA A 168 -21.29 0.41 8.52
N LEU A 169 -22.21 0.63 9.46
CA LEU A 169 -23.41 -0.20 9.65
C LEU A 169 -24.43 -0.05 8.50
N ILE A 170 -24.56 1.16 7.93
CA ILE A 170 -25.39 1.39 6.73
C ILE A 170 -24.86 0.58 5.55
N GLY A 171 -23.62 0.21 5.61
CA GLY A 171 -22.74 -0.43 4.64
C GLY A 171 -23.35 -1.34 3.61
N GLY A 172 -22.68 -1.54 2.52
CA GLY A 172 -23.10 -2.25 1.34
C GLY A 172 -23.67 -1.31 0.26
N ALA A 173 -24.57 -1.80 -0.58
CA ALA A 173 -25.00 -1.14 -1.82
C ALA A 173 -25.72 0.23 -1.66
N GLY A 174 -25.89 0.72 -0.45
CA GLY A 174 -26.61 1.99 -0.18
C GLY A 174 -25.77 3.12 0.41
N LEU A 175 -24.49 2.89 0.76
CA LEU A 175 -23.68 3.95 1.36
C LEU A 175 -23.18 4.93 0.29
N ASN A 176 -23.71 6.15 0.31
CA ASN A 176 -23.21 7.25 -0.50
C ASN A 176 -22.35 8.19 0.34
N LEU A 177 -21.03 8.09 0.23
CA LEU A 177 -20.11 9.01 0.89
C LEU A 177 -19.87 10.23 0.02
N THR A 178 -20.50 11.34 0.38
CA THR A 178 -20.29 12.62 -0.30
C THR A 178 -19.04 13.33 0.22
N PRO A 179 -18.44 14.26 -0.55
CA PRO A 179 -17.35 15.11 -0.07
C PRO A 179 -17.71 15.87 1.21
N ASP A 180 -18.95 16.34 1.33
CA ASP A 180 -19.41 17.07 2.51
C ASP A 180 -19.53 16.17 3.74
N ALA A 181 -19.95 14.91 3.56
CA ALA A 181 -19.95 13.93 4.65
C ALA A 181 -18.52 13.67 5.16
N LEU A 182 -17.56 13.50 4.27
CA LEU A 182 -16.15 13.30 4.64
C LEU A 182 -15.56 14.53 5.34
N LYS A 183 -15.88 15.77 4.86
CA LYS A 183 -15.46 17.02 5.52
C LYS A 183 -16.10 17.16 6.90
N GLY A 184 -17.38 16.82 7.02
CA GLY A 184 -18.09 16.82 8.30
C GLY A 184 -17.45 15.88 9.32
N MET A 185 -17.09 14.67 8.90
CA MET A 185 -16.37 13.72 9.75
C MET A 185 -15.00 14.24 10.17
N ALA A 186 -14.23 14.82 9.26
CA ALA A 186 -12.91 15.38 9.56
C ALA A 186 -13.00 16.50 10.62
N LYS A 187 -14.06 17.32 10.59
CA LYS A 187 -14.31 18.37 11.60
C LYS A 187 -14.57 17.81 13.00
N LEU A 188 -15.08 16.59 13.14
CA LEU A 188 -15.25 15.97 14.46
C LEU A 188 -13.94 15.79 15.22
N ILE A 189 -12.84 15.49 14.50
CA ILE A 189 -11.51 15.27 15.12
C ILE A 189 -10.60 16.50 15.04
N ALA A 190 -10.93 17.48 14.21
CA ALA A 190 -10.13 18.69 14.01
C ALA A 190 -11.03 19.92 13.80
N PRO A 191 -11.85 20.32 14.78
CA PRO A 191 -12.87 21.37 14.62
C PRO A 191 -12.28 22.73 14.26
N SER A 192 -11.07 23.05 14.73
CA SER A 192 -10.37 24.31 14.46
C SER A 192 -9.46 24.25 13.22
N SER A 193 -9.36 23.12 12.54
CA SER A 193 -8.50 23.01 11.35
C SER A 193 -9.06 23.81 10.18
N THR A 194 -8.21 24.62 9.56
CA THR A 194 -8.49 25.33 8.30
C THR A 194 -8.06 24.54 7.07
N ALA A 195 -7.34 23.44 7.25
CA ALA A 195 -6.89 22.58 6.15
C ALA A 195 -8.08 21.86 5.51
N ASP A 196 -8.13 21.81 4.18
CA ASP A 196 -9.11 20.99 3.47
C ASP A 196 -8.71 19.50 3.58
N PRO A 197 -9.49 18.67 4.29
CA PRO A 197 -9.18 17.24 4.48
C PRO A 197 -9.27 16.42 3.19
N LEU A 198 -9.84 16.98 2.13
CA LEU A 198 -9.97 16.32 0.83
C LEU A 198 -8.93 16.79 -0.20
N ALA A 199 -8.05 17.72 0.18
CA ALA A 199 -7.01 18.24 -0.71
C ALA A 199 -6.03 17.12 -1.11
N TYR A 200 -6.12 16.71 -2.38
CA TYR A 200 -5.21 15.70 -2.91
C TYR A 200 -3.84 16.30 -3.17
N SER A 201 -2.81 15.74 -2.51
CA SER A 201 -1.42 16.16 -2.68
C SER A 201 -0.53 14.98 -3.02
N THR A 202 0.45 15.21 -3.88
CA THR A 202 1.53 14.25 -4.20
C THR A 202 2.86 14.68 -3.59
N ASN A 203 2.90 15.81 -2.88
CA ASN A 203 4.09 16.28 -2.20
C ASN A 203 4.46 15.33 -1.06
N VAL A 204 5.77 15.18 -0.82
CA VAL A 204 6.26 14.40 0.32
C VAL A 204 5.83 15.06 1.62
N ASP A 205 5.27 14.26 2.52
CA ASP A 205 4.77 14.66 3.82
C ASP A 205 5.67 14.06 4.92
N SER A 206 6.42 14.92 5.61
CA SER A 206 7.35 14.49 6.65
C SER A 206 6.63 13.88 7.87
N GLY A 207 5.41 14.33 8.19
CA GLY A 207 4.59 13.77 9.27
C GLY A 207 4.17 12.34 8.95
N LEU A 208 3.71 12.10 7.72
CA LEU A 208 3.36 10.76 7.26
C LEU A 208 4.58 9.82 7.24
N ARG A 209 5.74 10.31 6.77
CA ARG A 209 6.98 9.53 6.83
C ARG A 209 7.37 9.17 8.26
N SER A 210 7.25 10.13 9.18
CA SER A 210 7.53 9.93 10.61
C SER A 210 6.57 8.90 11.24
N LEU A 211 5.29 8.98 10.95
CA LEU A 211 4.29 8.02 11.40
C LEU A 211 4.62 6.58 11.00
N LEU A 212 5.06 6.39 9.74
CA LEU A 212 5.47 5.10 9.21
C LEU A 212 6.89 4.69 9.65
N GLY A 213 7.60 5.53 10.40
CA GLY A 213 8.95 5.26 10.88
C GLY A 213 10.05 5.45 9.83
N PHE A 214 9.75 6.10 8.71
CA PHE A 214 10.75 6.55 7.74
C PHE A 214 11.43 7.83 8.25
N GLY A 215 12.72 7.96 7.99
CA GLY A 215 13.47 9.17 8.32
C GLY A 215 13.13 10.37 7.43
N ALA A 216 14.03 11.35 7.39
CA ALA A 216 13.91 12.51 6.51
C ALA A 216 13.61 12.09 5.05
N PRO A 217 12.89 12.93 4.28
CA PRO A 217 12.66 12.69 2.87
C PRO A 217 13.95 12.40 2.10
N LEU A 218 13.89 11.49 1.13
CA LEU A 218 15.00 11.26 0.23
C LEU A 218 15.29 12.55 -0.57
N PRO A 219 16.58 12.87 -0.84
CA PRO A 219 16.93 14.03 -1.66
C PRO A 219 16.36 13.89 -3.06
N ILE A 220 15.70 14.95 -3.54
CA ILE A 220 15.11 14.98 -4.88
C ILE A 220 16.23 15.21 -5.90
N PRO A 221 16.36 14.34 -6.93
CA PRO A 221 17.36 14.51 -7.97
C PRO A 221 17.27 15.89 -8.65
N GLY A 222 18.42 16.53 -8.85
CA GLY A 222 18.51 17.87 -9.45
C GLY A 222 18.14 19.04 -8.52
N ARG A 223 17.70 18.77 -7.29
CA ARG A 223 17.40 19.78 -6.26
C ARG A 223 18.47 19.83 -5.16
N GLN A 224 19.68 19.38 -5.41
CA GLN A 224 20.78 19.61 -4.46
C GLN A 224 20.93 21.11 -4.26
N SER A 225 20.50 21.58 -3.10
CA SER A 225 20.73 22.97 -2.71
C SER A 225 22.24 23.20 -2.66
N ARG A 226 22.72 24.31 -3.25
CA ARG A 226 24.13 24.73 -3.17
C ARG A 226 24.65 24.87 -1.73
N LEU A 227 23.78 24.72 -0.74
CA LEU A 227 24.07 24.75 0.70
C LEU A 227 24.68 23.43 1.21
N ASP A 228 24.28 22.27 0.67
CA ASP A 228 24.76 20.98 1.17
C ASP A 228 26.19 20.65 0.74
N GLN A 229 26.69 21.29 -0.33
CA GLN A 229 28.08 21.11 -0.77
C GLN A 229 29.10 21.80 0.13
N ARG A 230 28.69 22.74 1.00
CA ARG A 230 29.63 23.51 1.87
C ARG A 230 29.93 22.87 3.22
N PHE A 231 29.19 21.84 3.64
CA PHE A 231 29.27 21.31 5.00
C PHE A 231 29.60 19.81 5.13
N LEU A 232 29.92 19.13 4.05
CA LEU A 232 30.49 17.79 4.14
C LEU A 232 32.02 17.96 4.18
N PRO A 233 32.69 17.68 5.31
CA PRO A 233 34.16 17.52 5.31
C PRO A 233 34.43 16.31 4.39
N GLU A 234 35.27 16.51 3.39
CA GLU A 234 35.90 15.42 2.65
C GLU A 234 36.67 14.53 3.66
N ARG A 235 35.99 13.57 4.25
CA ARG A 235 36.64 12.46 4.91
C ARG A 235 36.98 11.46 3.82
N ASP A 236 38.23 11.52 3.43
CA ASP A 236 38.89 10.55 2.59
C ASP A 236 38.80 9.15 3.23
N PHE A 237 37.80 8.34 2.84
CA PHE A 237 37.64 6.97 3.27
C PHE A 237 38.52 5.99 2.47
N SER A 238 39.44 6.48 1.65
CA SER A 238 40.32 5.67 0.80
C SER A 238 41.32 4.80 1.55
N PHE A 239 41.50 5.01 2.87
CA PHE A 239 42.58 4.39 3.66
C PHE A 239 42.23 2.97 4.22
N TRP A 240 40.96 2.52 4.14
CA TRP A 240 40.54 1.30 4.84
C TRP A 240 40.22 0.09 3.96
N PHE A 241 40.23 0.23 2.64
CA PHE A 241 40.04 -0.92 1.73
C PHE A 241 41.21 -1.01 0.77
N GLY A 242 42.01 -2.06 0.94
CA GLY A 242 43.13 -2.38 0.06
C GLY A 242 42.69 -2.35 -1.41
N ARG A 243 43.43 -1.61 -2.24
CA ARG A 243 43.26 -1.53 -3.68
C ARG A 243 43.42 -2.91 -4.30
N SER A 244 42.28 -3.58 -4.53
CA SER A 244 42.20 -4.53 -5.64
C SER A 244 41.97 -3.72 -6.90
N ALA A 245 42.88 -3.79 -7.86
CA ALA A 245 42.79 -3.13 -9.16
C ALA A 245 41.65 -3.76 -9.98
N LEU A 246 40.43 -3.32 -9.70
CA LEU A 246 39.28 -3.51 -10.57
C LEU A 246 39.13 -2.25 -11.40
N ALA A 247 38.94 -2.43 -12.72
CA ALA A 247 38.74 -1.36 -13.68
C ALA A 247 37.76 -0.31 -13.12
N ALA A 248 38.07 0.97 -13.30
CA ALA A 248 37.27 2.10 -12.81
C ALA A 248 35.79 1.88 -13.14
N GLU A 249 34.99 1.59 -12.08
CA GLU A 249 33.53 1.45 -12.24
C GLU A 249 32.94 2.79 -12.69
N PRO A 250 31.99 2.79 -13.63
CA PRO A 250 31.35 4.02 -14.06
C PRO A 250 30.65 4.67 -12.88
N ALA A 251 30.93 5.94 -12.64
CA ALA A 251 30.31 6.72 -11.57
C ALA A 251 28.79 6.59 -11.61
N ALA A 252 28.14 6.46 -10.45
CA ALA A 252 26.69 6.26 -10.29
C ALA A 252 25.82 7.28 -11.07
N SER A 253 26.35 8.45 -11.40
CA SER A 253 25.69 9.49 -12.21
C SER A 253 25.35 9.04 -13.64
N ASN A 254 26.02 8.02 -14.18
CA ASN A 254 25.79 7.57 -15.56
C ASN A 254 24.69 6.52 -15.69
N VAL A 255 24.36 5.77 -14.62
CA VAL A 255 23.37 4.67 -14.67
C VAL A 255 21.98 5.18 -15.05
N ASN A 256 21.64 6.40 -14.61
CA ASN A 256 20.32 6.98 -14.88
C ASN A 256 20.04 7.26 -16.38
N GLN A 257 21.07 7.29 -17.20
CA GLN A 257 20.95 7.49 -18.65
C GLN A 257 21.08 6.21 -19.46
N MET A 258 21.41 5.09 -18.81
CA MET A 258 21.65 3.81 -19.47
C MET A 258 20.35 3.06 -19.74
N LEU A 259 20.33 2.36 -20.87
CA LEU A 259 19.30 1.39 -21.22
C LEU A 259 19.96 0.01 -21.36
N PRO A 260 19.21 -1.07 -21.12
CA PRO A 260 19.70 -2.43 -21.34
C PRO A 260 19.76 -2.75 -22.84
N ASP A 261 20.75 -2.18 -23.56
CA ASP A 261 21.01 -2.50 -24.96
C ASP A 261 21.75 -3.83 -25.03
N PRO A 262 21.39 -4.77 -25.95
CA PRO A 262 22.09 -6.04 -26.10
C PRO A 262 23.61 -5.91 -26.31
N LYS A 263 24.08 -4.84 -26.96
CA LYS A 263 25.50 -4.57 -27.20
C LYS A 263 26.25 -4.16 -25.94
N ASP A 264 25.59 -3.52 -24.99
CA ASP A 264 26.15 -2.98 -23.75
C ASP A 264 25.54 -3.59 -22.49
N LEU A 265 24.79 -4.71 -22.62
CA LEU A 265 24.03 -5.30 -21.55
C LEU A 265 24.88 -5.61 -20.31
N GLN A 266 26.08 -6.18 -20.50
CA GLN A 266 26.95 -6.50 -19.37
C GLN A 266 27.37 -5.25 -18.61
N ARG A 267 27.70 -4.16 -19.30
CA ARG A 267 28.06 -2.87 -18.69
C ARG A 267 26.87 -2.29 -17.92
N TYR A 268 25.66 -2.36 -18.51
CA TYR A 268 24.43 -1.90 -17.85
C TYR A 268 24.19 -2.67 -16.55
N LEU A 269 24.18 -4.00 -16.60
CA LEU A 269 23.93 -4.86 -15.45
C LEU A 269 24.98 -4.67 -14.35
N THR A 270 26.26 -4.51 -14.72
CA THR A 270 27.34 -4.23 -13.75
C THR A 270 27.08 -2.88 -13.04
N ALA A 271 26.71 -1.84 -13.79
CA ALA A 271 26.42 -0.53 -13.22
C ALA A 271 25.19 -0.55 -12.28
N VAL A 272 24.10 -1.26 -12.65
CA VAL A 272 22.94 -1.43 -11.79
C VAL A 272 23.28 -2.25 -10.55
N ARG A 273 24.09 -3.31 -10.70
CA ARG A 273 24.58 -4.10 -9.57
C ARG A 273 25.31 -3.23 -8.56
N SER A 274 26.26 -2.40 -9.02
CA SER A 274 27.01 -1.49 -8.15
C SER A 274 26.08 -0.50 -7.44
N LEU A 275 25.10 0.04 -8.15
CA LEU A 275 24.05 0.89 -7.56
C LEU A 275 23.28 0.15 -6.44
N LEU A 276 22.84 -1.09 -6.69
CA LEU A 276 22.09 -1.89 -5.71
C LEU A 276 22.94 -2.25 -4.48
N VAL A 277 24.25 -2.50 -4.64
CA VAL A 277 25.20 -2.68 -3.52
C VAL A 277 25.24 -1.41 -2.70
N GLU A 278 25.57 -0.29 -3.35
CA GLU A 278 25.76 0.99 -2.67
C GLU A 278 24.53 1.42 -1.87
N LEU A 279 23.33 1.36 -2.49
CA LEU A 279 22.09 1.76 -1.82
C LEU A 279 21.73 0.82 -0.66
N SER A 280 21.89 -0.50 -0.83
CA SER A 280 21.57 -1.45 0.23
C SER A 280 22.50 -1.27 1.44
N ASP A 281 23.79 -1.03 1.22
CA ASP A 281 24.76 -0.80 2.29
C ASP A 281 24.48 0.54 3.02
N LYS A 282 24.25 1.63 2.28
CA LYS A 282 23.91 2.93 2.86
C LYS A 282 22.64 2.86 3.71
N ILE A 283 21.60 2.19 3.22
CA ILE A 283 20.33 2.05 3.95
C ILE A 283 20.53 1.19 5.19
N ALA A 284 21.22 0.06 5.10
CA ALA A 284 21.50 -0.83 6.23
C ALA A 284 22.31 -0.15 7.33
N ILE A 285 23.33 0.64 6.96
CA ILE A 285 24.17 1.41 7.91
C ILE A 285 23.32 2.50 8.59
N LYS A 286 22.60 3.31 7.80
CA LYS A 286 21.76 4.41 8.31
C LYS A 286 20.71 3.91 9.30
N SER A 287 20.13 2.75 9.05
CA SER A 287 19.10 2.14 9.91
C SER A 287 19.65 1.33 11.06
N LYS A 288 20.96 1.19 11.17
CA LYS A 288 21.62 0.35 12.19
C LYS A 288 21.15 -1.11 12.14
N LEU A 289 20.89 -1.63 10.92
CA LEU A 289 20.57 -3.04 10.75
C LEU A 289 21.73 -3.90 11.30
N SER A 290 21.39 -4.99 12.03
CA SER A 290 22.40 -5.88 12.59
C SER A 290 23.29 -6.49 11.51
N ASP A 291 24.56 -6.71 11.80
CA ASP A 291 25.54 -7.22 10.83
C ASP A 291 25.10 -8.59 10.27
N GLU A 292 24.45 -9.41 11.09
CA GLU A 292 23.86 -10.68 10.69
C GLU A 292 22.81 -10.53 9.56
N ASN A 293 22.00 -9.48 9.60
CA ASN A 293 20.91 -9.28 8.63
C ASN A 293 21.31 -8.45 7.40
N LYS A 294 22.50 -7.81 7.38
CA LYS A 294 22.94 -7.03 6.21
C LYS A 294 23.09 -7.85 4.93
N PRO A 295 23.71 -9.04 4.95
CA PRO A 295 23.79 -9.89 3.75
C PRO A 295 22.41 -10.30 3.24
N LEU A 296 21.53 -10.74 4.15
CA LEU A 296 20.16 -11.11 3.83
C LEU A 296 19.40 -9.93 3.18
N TYR A 297 19.50 -8.74 3.75
CA TYR A 297 18.84 -7.56 3.22
C TYR A 297 19.33 -7.21 1.81
N ARG A 298 20.64 -7.23 1.56
CA ARG A 298 21.21 -7.02 0.21
C ARG A 298 20.68 -8.03 -0.79
N GLN A 299 20.64 -9.31 -0.43
CA GLN A 299 20.08 -10.37 -1.28
C GLN A 299 18.60 -10.13 -1.60
N ILE A 300 17.81 -9.68 -0.62
CA ILE A 300 16.40 -9.33 -0.83
C ILE A 300 16.28 -8.16 -1.82
N VAL A 301 17.11 -7.12 -1.70
CA VAL A 301 17.10 -5.96 -2.61
C VAL A 301 17.40 -6.37 -4.04
N PHE A 302 18.45 -7.18 -4.27
CA PHE A 302 18.78 -7.70 -5.60
C PHE A 302 17.64 -8.53 -6.19
N THR A 303 17.09 -9.44 -5.40
CA THR A 303 16.02 -10.34 -5.83
C THR A 303 14.75 -9.59 -6.15
N ALA A 304 14.37 -8.63 -5.31
CA ALA A 304 13.18 -7.80 -5.54
C ALA A 304 13.34 -6.99 -6.84
N ALA A 305 14.46 -6.30 -7.03
CA ALA A 305 14.72 -5.57 -8.27
C ALA A 305 14.67 -6.48 -9.52
N TRP A 306 15.19 -7.72 -9.40
CA TRP A 306 15.09 -8.71 -10.48
C TRP A 306 13.65 -9.13 -10.74
N GLN A 307 12.90 -9.47 -9.69
CA GLN A 307 11.51 -9.90 -9.78
C GLN A 307 10.61 -8.80 -10.37
N GLU A 308 10.82 -7.56 -9.95
CA GLU A 308 9.95 -6.42 -10.28
C GLU A 308 10.18 -5.88 -11.70
N SER A 309 11.42 -5.76 -12.12
CA SER A 309 11.73 -5.06 -13.37
C SER A 309 12.85 -5.68 -14.22
N CYS A 310 13.42 -6.83 -13.81
CA CYS A 310 14.66 -7.31 -14.39
C CYS A 310 15.79 -6.25 -14.34
N TRP A 311 15.87 -5.53 -13.22
CA TRP A 311 16.82 -4.44 -13.01
C TRP A 311 16.66 -3.26 -13.97
N ARG A 312 15.45 -2.94 -14.44
CA ARG A 312 15.19 -1.84 -15.39
C ARG A 312 14.48 -0.67 -14.73
N GLN A 313 15.03 0.53 -14.88
CA GLN A 313 14.29 1.76 -14.64
C GLN A 313 13.47 2.18 -15.86
N TRP A 314 14.01 1.97 -17.05
CA TRP A 314 13.48 2.53 -18.28
C TRP A 314 13.09 1.46 -19.31
N ILE A 315 11.96 1.67 -19.99
CA ILE A 315 11.62 0.96 -21.26
C ILE A 315 12.37 1.61 -22.41
N LYS A 316 12.37 2.94 -22.43
CA LYS A 316 13.14 3.81 -23.32
C LYS A 316 13.52 5.08 -22.58
N LYS A 317 14.47 5.87 -23.09
CA LYS A 317 14.96 7.09 -22.44
C LYS A 317 13.79 7.98 -21.97
N GLY A 318 13.75 8.29 -20.68
CA GLY A 318 12.71 9.12 -20.07
C GLY A 318 11.34 8.46 -19.86
N THR A 319 11.17 7.18 -20.23
CA THR A 319 9.92 6.45 -20.01
C THR A 319 10.18 5.30 -19.04
N PRO A 320 9.77 5.40 -17.76
CA PRO A 320 9.99 4.34 -16.78
C PRO A 320 9.19 3.07 -17.10
N VAL A 321 9.69 1.93 -16.68
CA VAL A 321 8.90 0.70 -16.59
C VAL A 321 7.71 0.99 -15.69
N THR A 322 6.49 0.75 -16.18
CA THR A 322 5.27 1.05 -15.43
C THR A 322 4.29 -0.10 -15.57
N SER A 323 3.75 -0.58 -14.44
CA SER A 323 2.67 -1.56 -14.43
C SER A 323 1.31 -0.90 -14.68
N THR A 324 0.30 -1.71 -14.93
CA THR A 324 -1.10 -1.25 -15.06
C THR A 324 -1.68 -0.68 -13.77
N THR A 325 -1.14 -1.09 -12.61
CA THR A 325 -1.54 -0.64 -11.27
C THR A 325 -0.80 0.62 -10.82
N GLY A 326 0.17 1.08 -11.61
CA GLY A 326 0.90 2.32 -11.34
C GLY A 326 2.21 2.13 -10.55
N ASP A 327 2.75 0.91 -10.53
CA ASP A 327 4.08 0.63 -10.01
C ASP A 327 5.13 1.13 -11.01
N VAL A 328 6.24 1.72 -10.56
CA VAL A 328 7.20 2.35 -11.48
C VAL A 328 8.64 2.01 -11.15
N GLY A 329 9.43 1.90 -12.23
CA GLY A 329 10.89 1.88 -12.22
C GLY A 329 11.52 0.58 -11.76
N LEU A 330 12.78 0.68 -11.36
CA LEU A 330 13.65 -0.43 -10.95
C LEU A 330 13.02 -1.34 -9.91
N MET A 331 12.41 -0.75 -8.88
CA MET A 331 11.82 -1.45 -7.75
C MET A 331 10.30 -1.56 -7.83
N GLN A 332 9.68 -1.12 -8.92
CA GLN A 332 8.22 -1.09 -9.10
C GLN A 332 7.48 -0.52 -7.87
N VAL A 333 7.92 0.66 -7.42
CA VAL A 333 7.28 1.35 -6.28
C VAL A 333 5.94 1.92 -6.73
N ASN A 334 4.85 1.53 -6.07
CA ASN A 334 3.50 1.97 -6.43
C ASN A 334 3.26 3.44 -6.08
N ARG A 335 2.87 4.25 -7.08
CA ARG A 335 2.67 5.70 -6.94
C ARG A 335 1.49 6.08 -6.05
N ASN A 336 0.46 5.25 -5.97
CA ASN A 336 -0.73 5.51 -5.14
C ASN A 336 -0.50 5.04 -3.70
N THR A 337 -0.02 3.81 -3.51
CA THR A 337 0.28 3.26 -2.19
C THR A 337 1.29 4.14 -1.43
N TRP A 338 2.35 4.58 -2.10
CA TRP A 338 3.45 5.35 -1.49
C TRP A 338 3.35 6.86 -1.75
N ARG A 339 2.19 7.34 -2.19
CA ARG A 339 1.89 8.77 -2.34
C ARG A 339 2.17 9.53 -1.05
N SER A 340 2.78 10.68 -1.18
CA SER A 340 3.21 11.56 -0.08
C SER A 340 4.27 10.97 0.86
N VAL A 341 4.70 9.73 0.67
CA VAL A 341 5.88 9.15 1.33
C VAL A 341 7.12 9.40 0.48
N TYR A 342 7.00 9.25 -0.84
CA TYR A 342 8.08 9.50 -1.80
C TYR A 342 7.67 10.51 -2.87
N ASP A 343 8.66 11.24 -3.39
CA ASP A 343 8.46 12.18 -4.51
C ASP A 343 8.20 11.41 -5.81
N LEU A 344 7.09 11.71 -6.46
CA LEU A 344 6.69 11.00 -7.68
C LEU A 344 7.60 11.29 -8.87
N LYS A 345 8.20 12.50 -8.94
CA LYS A 345 9.15 12.84 -10.00
C LYS A 345 10.44 12.04 -9.83
N GLY A 346 10.92 11.91 -8.58
CA GLY A 346 12.05 11.05 -8.25
C GLY A 346 11.80 9.60 -8.60
N LEU A 347 10.66 9.02 -8.18
CA LEU A 347 10.30 7.62 -8.51
C LEU A 347 10.28 7.36 -10.02
N ASN A 348 9.70 8.27 -10.80
CA ASN A 348 9.59 8.12 -12.26
C ASN A 348 10.90 8.44 -12.99
N GLY A 349 11.67 9.41 -12.51
CA GLY A 349 12.72 10.08 -13.26
C GLY A 349 14.15 9.72 -12.87
N ASP A 350 14.36 8.91 -11.83
CA ASP A 350 15.70 8.63 -11.33
C ASP A 350 15.81 7.22 -10.75
N ILE A 351 16.74 6.45 -11.32
CA ILE A 351 16.96 5.04 -10.92
C ILE A 351 17.47 4.94 -9.48
N GLN A 352 18.32 5.86 -9.05
CA GLN A 352 18.90 5.86 -7.70
C GLN A 352 17.83 6.22 -6.66
N TYR A 353 16.97 7.22 -6.97
CA TYR A 353 15.85 7.58 -6.12
C TYR A 353 14.85 6.42 -5.98
N ASN A 354 14.51 5.78 -7.10
CA ASN A 354 13.59 4.63 -7.12
C ASN A 354 14.18 3.44 -6.35
N GLY A 355 15.46 3.14 -6.56
CA GLY A 355 16.19 2.11 -5.82
C GLY A 355 16.23 2.38 -4.30
N ASN A 356 16.53 3.62 -3.89
CA ASN A 356 16.51 4.01 -2.47
C ASN A 356 15.11 3.88 -1.85
N ALA A 357 14.07 4.32 -2.56
CA ALA A 357 12.69 4.20 -2.10
C ALA A 357 12.29 2.72 -1.90
N GLY A 358 12.52 1.87 -2.91
CA GLY A 358 12.25 0.43 -2.79
C GLY A 358 13.08 -0.25 -1.71
N GLY A 359 14.36 0.14 -1.56
CA GLY A 359 15.22 -0.34 -0.50
C GLY A 359 14.71 0.04 0.90
N GLU A 360 14.33 1.32 1.13
CA GLU A 360 13.72 1.75 2.41
C GLU A 360 12.45 0.94 2.71
N ILE A 361 11.58 0.69 1.72
CA ILE A 361 10.35 -0.09 1.88
C ILE A 361 10.66 -1.55 2.23
N LEU A 362 11.62 -2.17 1.54
CA LEU A 362 12.05 -3.55 1.85
C LEU A 362 12.62 -3.65 3.26
N LEU A 363 13.43 -2.67 3.68
CA LEU A 363 13.97 -2.64 5.03
C LEU A 363 12.86 -2.49 6.09
N TYR A 364 11.88 -1.62 5.82
CA TYR A 364 10.70 -1.46 6.68
C TYR A 364 9.99 -2.80 6.87
N TYR A 365 9.69 -3.53 5.79
CA TYR A 365 9.04 -4.84 5.90
C TYR A 365 9.93 -5.91 6.53
N LEU A 366 11.23 -5.91 6.27
CA LEU A 366 12.16 -6.83 6.94
C LEU A 366 12.16 -6.62 8.45
N THR A 367 12.33 -5.38 8.88
CA THR A 367 12.52 -5.08 10.31
C THR A 367 11.22 -5.03 11.11
N LYS A 368 10.21 -4.32 10.60
CA LYS A 368 8.94 -4.10 11.30
C LYS A 368 7.98 -5.28 11.22
N HIS A 369 8.14 -6.13 10.18
CA HIS A 369 7.21 -7.25 9.97
C HIS A 369 7.91 -8.60 10.03
N ALA A 370 8.86 -8.91 9.16
CA ALA A 370 9.45 -10.25 9.11
C ALA A 370 10.23 -10.59 10.39
N ILE A 371 11.20 -9.78 10.79
CA ILE A 371 12.02 -10.02 11.99
C ILE A 371 11.17 -9.88 13.26
N ARG A 372 10.43 -8.77 13.41
CA ARG A 372 9.65 -8.50 14.62
C ARG A 372 8.55 -9.54 14.88
N LYS A 373 7.97 -10.12 13.82
CA LYS A 373 6.97 -11.20 13.92
C LYS A 373 7.60 -12.58 14.00
N ASN A 374 8.94 -12.67 14.08
CA ASN A 374 9.70 -13.92 14.12
C ASN A 374 9.30 -14.88 13.00
N GLU A 375 9.23 -14.38 11.77
CA GLU A 375 8.83 -15.18 10.60
C GLU A 375 9.80 -16.33 10.31
N ASP A 376 11.07 -16.22 10.70
CA ASP A 376 12.06 -17.31 10.65
C ASP A 376 11.75 -18.48 11.60
N LYS A 377 11.00 -18.23 12.65
CA LYS A 377 10.62 -19.22 13.68
C LYS A 377 9.25 -19.85 13.44
N GLN A 378 8.51 -19.36 12.45
CA GLN A 378 7.22 -19.94 12.08
C GLN A 378 7.42 -21.25 11.29
N ALA A 379 6.46 -22.17 11.36
CA ALA A 379 6.48 -23.38 10.54
C ALA A 379 6.49 -23.00 9.03
N GLY A 380 7.53 -23.43 8.31
CA GLY A 380 7.78 -23.05 6.93
C GLY A 380 8.16 -21.57 6.76
N GLY A 381 8.58 -20.90 7.84
CA GLY A 381 8.92 -19.50 7.88
C GLY A 381 10.24 -19.16 7.18
N ASN A 382 10.33 -17.95 6.63
CA ASN A 382 11.53 -17.42 5.98
C ASN A 382 11.47 -15.89 5.90
N LEU A 383 12.49 -15.21 6.39
CA LEU A 383 12.52 -13.74 6.44
C LEU A 383 12.48 -13.08 5.05
N ALA A 384 13.19 -13.64 4.06
CA ALA A 384 13.21 -13.07 2.72
C ALA A 384 11.83 -13.18 2.04
N ARG A 385 11.20 -14.36 2.12
CA ARG A 385 9.85 -14.58 1.57
C ARG A 385 8.81 -13.70 2.26
N ALA A 386 8.88 -13.60 3.60
CA ALA A 386 8.00 -12.75 4.39
C ALA A 386 8.11 -11.27 4.01
N THR A 387 9.35 -10.78 3.89
CA THR A 387 9.66 -9.41 3.48
C THR A 387 9.09 -9.10 2.11
N TYR A 388 9.30 -9.98 1.14
CA TYR A 388 8.80 -9.75 -0.22
C TYR A 388 7.28 -9.89 -0.31
N SER A 389 6.67 -10.85 0.38
CA SER A 389 5.20 -10.96 0.43
C SER A 389 4.56 -9.68 0.95
N ALA A 390 5.15 -9.07 1.99
CA ALA A 390 4.69 -7.79 2.52
C ALA A 390 4.98 -6.61 1.59
N TYR A 391 6.14 -6.60 0.91
CA TYR A 391 6.48 -5.59 -0.09
C TYR A 391 5.47 -5.55 -1.24
N ASN A 392 5.07 -6.73 -1.70
CA ASN A 392 4.15 -6.88 -2.83
C ASN A 392 2.67 -6.76 -2.44
N GLY A 393 2.29 -7.05 -1.19
CA GLY A 393 0.87 -7.14 -0.79
C GLY A 393 0.47 -6.34 0.46
N GLY A 394 1.39 -5.59 1.07
CA GLY A 394 1.15 -4.81 2.29
C GLY A 394 1.45 -5.56 3.58
N PRO A 395 1.33 -4.87 4.73
CA PRO A 395 1.62 -5.41 6.06
C PRO A 395 0.90 -6.71 6.40
N SER A 396 -0.36 -6.85 5.99
CA SER A 396 -1.16 -8.06 6.22
C SER A 396 -0.69 -9.28 5.43
N ALA A 397 0.08 -9.06 4.35
CA ALA A 397 0.55 -10.13 3.47
C ALA A 397 1.84 -10.81 3.95
N VAL A 398 2.44 -10.42 5.09
CA VAL A 398 3.74 -10.93 5.56
C VAL A 398 3.84 -12.44 5.63
N GLY A 399 2.77 -13.14 6.03
CA GLY A 399 2.69 -14.61 6.09
C GLY A 399 2.07 -15.27 4.86
N ARG A 400 1.78 -14.51 3.79
CA ARG A 400 1.05 -14.99 2.61
C ARG A 400 1.70 -16.20 1.96
N TYR A 401 3.02 -16.17 1.81
CA TYR A 401 3.81 -17.21 1.13
C TYR A 401 3.70 -18.61 1.73
N ARG A 402 3.31 -18.74 3.01
CA ARG A 402 3.12 -20.01 3.73
C ARG A 402 1.65 -20.38 3.92
N GLY A 403 0.73 -19.59 3.39
CA GLY A 403 -0.70 -19.81 3.54
C GLY A 403 -1.20 -20.98 2.71
N VAL A 404 -1.92 -21.91 3.35
CA VAL A 404 -2.51 -23.10 2.69
C VAL A 404 -3.57 -22.73 1.65
N ARG A 405 -4.26 -21.58 1.83
CA ARG A 405 -5.34 -21.09 0.97
C ARG A 405 -4.93 -19.88 0.12
N GLN A 406 -3.69 -19.84 -0.29
CA GLN A 406 -3.18 -18.79 -1.17
C GLN A 406 -3.82 -18.87 -2.56
N SER A 407 -4.16 -17.73 -3.17
CA SER A 407 -4.60 -17.74 -4.56
C SER A 407 -3.48 -18.22 -5.49
N PRO A 408 -3.80 -18.91 -6.60
CA PRO A 408 -2.78 -19.38 -7.55
C PRO A 408 -1.86 -18.26 -8.04
N THR A 409 -2.39 -17.06 -8.25
CA THR A 409 -1.61 -15.89 -8.67
C THR A 409 -0.58 -15.49 -7.62
N TRP A 410 -0.97 -15.36 -6.36
CA TRP A 410 -0.08 -15.00 -5.28
C TRP A 410 0.99 -16.07 -5.02
N LYS A 411 0.59 -17.34 -5.10
CA LYS A 411 1.50 -18.47 -4.99
C LYS A 411 2.61 -18.38 -6.05
N LYS A 412 2.22 -18.16 -7.32
CA LYS A 412 3.17 -18.00 -8.42
C LYS A 412 4.15 -16.83 -8.21
N VAL A 413 3.67 -15.71 -7.69
CA VAL A 413 4.50 -14.53 -7.40
C VAL A 413 5.52 -14.83 -6.30
N ASP A 414 5.08 -15.44 -5.19
CA ASP A 414 5.95 -15.76 -4.06
C ASP A 414 6.95 -16.88 -4.39
N GLU A 415 6.57 -17.85 -5.23
CA GLU A 415 7.48 -18.91 -5.73
C GLU A 415 8.52 -18.34 -6.68
N ALA A 416 8.12 -17.49 -7.63
CA ALA A 416 9.06 -16.87 -8.57
C ALA A 416 10.09 -15.96 -7.88
N PHE A 417 9.70 -15.28 -6.79
CA PHE A 417 10.65 -14.57 -5.95
C PHE A 417 11.62 -15.53 -5.25
N TRP A 418 11.09 -16.62 -4.68
CA TRP A 418 11.91 -17.58 -3.96
C TRP A 418 12.95 -18.26 -4.83
N GLU A 419 12.59 -18.68 -6.05
CA GLU A 419 13.50 -19.24 -7.03
C GLU A 419 14.67 -18.29 -7.33
N LYS A 420 14.37 -17.00 -7.59
CA LYS A 420 15.41 -15.99 -7.83
C LYS A 420 16.25 -15.72 -6.58
N PHE A 421 15.64 -15.72 -5.40
CA PHE A 421 16.35 -15.51 -4.15
C PHE A 421 17.39 -16.62 -3.91
N GLN A 422 17.06 -17.86 -4.19
CA GLN A 422 18.01 -18.98 -4.08
C GLN A 422 19.22 -18.79 -5.01
N VAL A 423 19.00 -18.29 -6.23
CA VAL A 423 20.08 -17.97 -7.19
C VAL A 423 20.94 -16.82 -6.67
N VAL A 424 20.34 -15.74 -6.19
CA VAL A 424 21.04 -14.58 -5.64
C VAL A 424 21.83 -14.97 -4.37
N SER A 425 21.24 -15.75 -3.48
CA SER A 425 21.91 -16.19 -2.24
C SER A 425 23.12 -17.11 -2.48
N ALA A 426 23.15 -17.78 -3.64
CA ALA A 426 24.30 -18.55 -4.10
C ALA A 426 25.40 -17.67 -4.78
N GLY A 427 25.24 -16.33 -4.79
CA GLY A 427 26.20 -15.40 -5.40
C GLY A 427 26.05 -15.22 -6.91
N ASN A 428 24.93 -15.67 -7.49
CA ASN A 428 24.70 -15.66 -8.94
C ASN A 428 23.67 -14.57 -9.34
N GLU A 429 23.69 -13.40 -8.71
CA GLU A 429 22.73 -12.31 -8.99
C GLU A 429 22.77 -11.83 -10.45
N MET A 430 23.91 -12.00 -11.14
CA MET A 430 24.04 -11.66 -12.56
C MET A 430 23.23 -12.58 -13.49
N ALA A 431 22.63 -13.64 -12.96
CA ALA A 431 21.67 -14.48 -13.70
C ALA A 431 20.40 -13.69 -14.09
N VAL A 432 20.19 -12.49 -13.57
CA VAL A 432 19.20 -11.52 -14.08
C VAL A 432 19.32 -11.29 -15.58
N LYS A 433 20.51 -11.50 -16.16
CA LYS A 433 20.77 -11.47 -17.60
C LYS A 433 19.80 -12.34 -18.42
N SER A 434 19.33 -13.45 -17.85
CA SER A 434 18.34 -14.35 -18.49
C SER A 434 17.02 -13.66 -18.89
N CYS A 435 16.67 -12.52 -18.27
CA CYS A 435 15.53 -11.68 -18.68
C CYS A 435 15.68 -11.10 -20.10
N TYR A 436 16.89 -11.07 -20.65
CA TYR A 436 17.26 -10.37 -21.89
C TYR A 436 17.68 -11.34 -23.01
N GLU A 437 17.74 -12.63 -22.72
CA GLU A 437 18.22 -13.68 -23.64
C GLU A 437 17.10 -14.34 -24.47
N LYS A 438 15.92 -13.68 -24.59
CA LYS A 438 14.76 -14.19 -25.35
C LYS A 438 14.72 -13.65 -26.77
#